data_16a347981fdc82a1b3dc9900d453d1bb
#
_entry.id   16a347981fdc82a1b3dc9900d453d1bb
#
_cell.length_a   1.000
_cell.length_b   1.000
_cell.length_c   1.000
_cell.angle_alpha   90.00
_cell.angle_beta   90.00
_cell.angle_gamma   90.00
#
_symmetry.space_group_name_H-M   'P 1'
#
loop_
_entity.id
_entity.type
_entity.pdbx_description
1 polymer ?
#
loop_
_entity_poly.entity_id
_entity_poly.type
_entity_poly.pdbx_seq_one_letter_code
_entity_poly.pdbx_strand_id
1 'polypeptide(L)'
;FLVGNTMIDTLVAFDKKIQQSNILETLKIKSKEFVLMTMHRPATVDHKDGLKQLFSIIELITKNHQLVFPIHPRTLHRIEEFGMKSLIAENRKLILTEPLDYLAFQKLISDCAYIVTDSGGIQEESTFRQIPCLTLRANTERPCTVDIGTNELVPFSQEKISDRIDAIVQNKYKKGIIPPLWDGQSTKRILEACMKFLSSESHVSTLLK
;
A
#
# COMPACT_ATOMS: atom_id res chain seq x y z
N PHE A 1 20.80 -15.34 3.40
CA PHE A 1 21.35 -14.10 2.84
C PHE A 1 20.30 -12.99 2.90
N LEU A 2 20.64 -11.87 3.53
CA LEU A 2 19.81 -10.66 3.46
C LEU A 2 20.21 -9.90 2.18
N VAL A 3 19.30 -9.79 1.24
CA VAL A 3 19.57 -9.27 -0.11
C VAL A 3 18.80 -7.98 -0.44
N GLY A 4 17.85 -7.60 0.38
CA GLY A 4 16.95 -6.47 0.15
C GLY A 4 15.54 -6.94 -0.24
N ASN A 5 14.86 -6.15 -1.09
CA ASN A 5 13.47 -6.39 -1.49
C ASN A 5 13.31 -6.21 -3.01
N THR A 6 12.95 -7.28 -3.71
CA THR A 6 12.80 -7.26 -5.17
C THR A 6 11.61 -6.44 -5.66
N MET A 7 10.59 -6.18 -4.84
CA MET A 7 9.52 -5.25 -5.18
C MET A 7 10.08 -3.83 -5.34
N ILE A 8 11.08 -3.48 -4.52
CA ILE A 8 11.73 -2.17 -4.59
C ILE A 8 12.62 -2.07 -5.85
N ASP A 9 13.23 -3.17 -6.28
CA ASP A 9 13.97 -3.19 -7.56
C ASP A 9 13.04 -2.78 -8.72
N THR A 10 11.82 -3.29 -8.73
CA THR A 10 10.81 -2.94 -9.74
C THR A 10 10.41 -1.46 -9.62
N LEU A 11 10.15 -0.96 -8.41
CA LEU A 11 9.82 0.45 -8.19
C LEU A 11 10.90 1.39 -8.72
N VAL A 12 12.16 1.11 -8.41
CA VAL A 12 13.31 1.90 -8.86
C VAL A 12 13.45 1.84 -10.38
N ALA A 13 13.33 0.65 -10.98
CA ALA A 13 13.48 0.46 -12.42
C ALA A 13 12.40 1.22 -13.23
N PHE A 14 11.18 1.29 -12.70
CA PHE A 14 10.05 1.93 -13.37
C PHE A 14 9.79 3.38 -12.93
N ASP A 15 10.58 3.95 -12.01
CA ASP A 15 10.28 5.25 -11.41
C ASP A 15 10.05 6.36 -12.44
N LYS A 16 10.89 6.47 -13.46
CA LYS A 16 10.69 7.46 -14.54
C LYS A 16 9.34 7.31 -15.25
N LYS A 17 8.91 6.08 -15.53
CA LYS A 17 7.62 5.82 -16.19
C LYS A 17 6.45 6.10 -15.22
N ILE A 18 6.61 5.78 -13.94
CA ILE A 18 5.63 6.09 -12.90
C ILE A 18 5.40 7.60 -12.83
N GLN A 19 6.47 8.41 -12.82
CA GLN A 19 6.35 9.87 -12.77
C GLN A 19 5.70 10.48 -14.02
N GLN A 20 5.75 9.80 -15.15
CA GLN A 20 5.11 10.22 -16.42
C GLN A 20 3.61 9.85 -16.48
N SER A 21 3.07 9.11 -15.53
CA SER A 21 1.64 8.76 -15.52
C SER A 21 0.79 10.01 -15.34
N ASN A 22 -0.23 10.15 -16.19
CA ASN A 22 -1.20 11.25 -16.16
C ASN A 22 -2.42 10.98 -15.27
N ILE A 23 -2.36 9.97 -14.41
CA ILE A 23 -3.50 9.52 -13.59
C ILE A 23 -4.08 10.65 -12.71
N LEU A 24 -3.23 11.54 -12.20
CA LEU A 24 -3.71 12.67 -11.37
C LEU A 24 -4.58 13.62 -12.19
N GLU A 25 -4.19 13.92 -13.42
CA GLU A 25 -4.96 14.74 -14.35
C GLU A 25 -6.27 14.05 -14.73
N THR A 26 -6.19 12.75 -15.06
CA THR A 26 -7.36 11.92 -15.42
C THR A 26 -8.40 11.91 -14.30
N LEU A 27 -7.98 11.80 -13.03
CA LEU A 27 -8.87 11.80 -11.87
C LEU A 27 -9.18 13.21 -11.35
N LYS A 28 -8.58 14.25 -11.92
CA LYS A 28 -8.72 15.67 -11.51
C LYS A 28 -8.38 15.88 -10.03
N ILE A 29 -7.30 15.25 -9.56
CA ILE A 29 -6.79 15.35 -8.21
C ILE A 29 -5.42 15.99 -8.20
N LYS A 30 -4.99 16.53 -7.03
CA LYS A 30 -3.69 17.15 -6.87
C LYS A 30 -2.80 16.36 -5.93
N SER A 31 -1.49 16.39 -6.20
CA SER A 31 -0.49 15.76 -5.33
C SER A 31 -0.63 16.26 -3.89
N LYS A 32 -0.57 15.32 -2.95
CA LYS A 32 -0.70 15.52 -1.48
C LYS A 32 -2.06 16.05 -0.98
N GLU A 33 -3.07 16.16 -1.86
CA GLU A 33 -4.42 16.62 -1.48
C GLU A 33 -5.46 15.48 -1.41
N PHE A 34 -5.08 14.24 -1.70
CA PHE A 34 -5.97 13.08 -1.68
C PHE A 34 -5.43 11.94 -0.82
N VAL A 35 -6.31 11.07 -0.40
CA VAL A 35 -6.03 9.82 0.32
C VAL A 35 -6.20 8.65 -0.65
N LEU A 36 -5.33 7.66 -0.58
CA LEU A 36 -5.47 6.43 -1.34
C LEU A 36 -5.99 5.31 -0.42
N MET A 37 -7.03 4.59 -0.85
CA MET A 37 -7.57 3.44 -0.12
C MET A 37 -7.53 2.18 -0.97
N THR A 38 -7.20 1.06 -0.35
CA THR A 38 -7.43 -0.27 -0.93
C THR A 38 -7.91 -1.23 0.14
N MET A 39 -9.06 -1.86 -0.08
CA MET A 39 -9.67 -2.79 0.87
C MET A 39 -10.27 -3.98 0.10
N HIS A 40 -9.78 -5.18 0.37
CA HIS A 40 -10.19 -6.36 -0.40
C HIS A 40 -10.14 -7.68 0.40
N ARG A 41 -9.67 -7.66 1.66
CA ARG A 41 -9.54 -8.90 2.45
C ARG A 41 -10.90 -9.45 2.84
N PRO A 42 -11.09 -10.80 2.74
CA PRO A 42 -12.33 -11.45 3.11
C PRO A 42 -12.85 -11.08 4.49
N ALA A 43 -11.95 -11.00 5.48
CA ALA A 43 -12.30 -10.66 6.86
C ALA A 43 -13.01 -9.28 6.98
N THR A 44 -12.73 -8.36 6.04
CA THR A 44 -13.35 -7.03 6.02
C THR A 44 -14.56 -6.98 5.11
N VAL A 45 -14.43 -7.49 3.87
CA VAL A 45 -15.43 -7.21 2.82
C VAL A 45 -16.51 -8.29 2.65
N ASP A 46 -16.31 -9.50 3.18
CA ASP A 46 -17.26 -10.60 3.01
C ASP A 46 -18.45 -10.55 3.99
N HIS A 47 -18.45 -9.62 4.94
CA HIS A 47 -19.50 -9.47 5.94
C HIS A 47 -20.13 -8.09 5.88
N LYS A 48 -21.45 -8.04 6.03
CA LYS A 48 -22.20 -6.77 5.99
C LYS A 48 -21.71 -5.75 7.02
N ASP A 49 -21.35 -6.20 8.21
CA ASP A 49 -20.87 -5.31 9.28
C ASP A 49 -19.44 -4.80 8.99
N GLY A 50 -18.58 -5.61 8.37
CA GLY A 50 -17.28 -5.13 7.88
C GLY A 50 -17.41 -4.05 6.82
N LEU A 51 -18.36 -4.20 5.88
CA LEU A 51 -18.66 -3.15 4.90
C LEU A 51 -19.24 -1.88 5.54
N LYS A 52 -20.14 -2.00 6.54
CA LYS A 52 -20.61 -0.81 7.28
C LYS A 52 -19.47 -0.05 7.95
N GLN A 53 -18.53 -0.78 8.57
CA GLN A 53 -17.34 -0.15 9.15
C GLN A 53 -16.46 0.49 8.07
N LEU A 54 -16.27 -0.17 6.91
CA LEU A 54 -15.56 0.42 5.79
C LEU A 54 -16.22 1.74 5.34
N PHE A 55 -17.53 1.78 5.21
CA PHE A 55 -18.25 3.01 4.86
C PHE A 55 -18.09 4.11 5.91
N SER A 56 -18.15 3.77 7.20
CA SER A 56 -17.92 4.77 8.25
C SER A 56 -16.50 5.37 8.20
N ILE A 57 -15.50 4.59 7.77
CA ILE A 57 -14.13 5.08 7.55
C ILE A 57 -14.06 5.95 6.29
N ILE A 58 -14.73 5.56 5.21
CA ILE A 58 -14.83 6.36 3.99
C ILE A 58 -15.47 7.72 4.32
N GLU A 59 -16.56 7.76 5.05
CA GLU A 59 -17.22 9.00 5.50
C GLU A 59 -16.29 9.84 6.36
N LEU A 60 -15.56 9.23 7.30
CA LEU A 60 -14.60 9.93 8.15
C LEU A 60 -13.54 10.65 7.30
N ILE A 61 -12.93 9.94 6.35
CA ILE A 61 -11.87 10.49 5.48
C ILE A 61 -12.43 11.59 4.58
N THR A 62 -13.60 11.33 3.97
CA THR A 62 -14.18 12.25 2.99
C THR A 62 -14.80 13.52 3.59
N LYS A 63 -14.89 13.64 4.91
CA LYS A 63 -15.20 14.93 5.55
C LYS A 63 -14.20 16.00 5.12
N ASN A 64 -12.91 15.69 5.10
CA ASN A 64 -11.85 16.67 4.91
C ASN A 64 -11.02 16.44 3.63
N HIS A 65 -10.94 15.21 3.10
CA HIS A 65 -10.07 14.84 1.98
C HIS A 65 -10.85 14.25 0.81
N GLN A 66 -10.32 14.37 -0.40
CA GLN A 66 -10.71 13.50 -1.50
C GLN A 66 -10.15 12.10 -1.23
N LEU A 67 -10.92 11.07 -1.53
CA LEU A 67 -10.53 9.66 -1.35
C LEU A 67 -10.56 8.95 -2.70
N VAL A 68 -9.41 8.50 -3.15
CA VAL A 68 -9.29 7.63 -4.34
C VAL A 68 -9.30 6.17 -3.87
N PHE A 69 -10.26 5.42 -4.39
CA PHE A 69 -10.43 4.01 -4.06
C PHE A 69 -10.51 3.17 -5.34
N PRO A 70 -9.37 2.68 -5.86
CA PRO A 70 -9.36 1.64 -6.88
C PRO A 70 -9.99 0.39 -6.28
N ILE A 71 -11.28 0.16 -6.61
CA ILE A 71 -12.07 -0.85 -5.93
C ILE A 71 -11.78 -2.23 -6.51
N HIS A 72 -11.46 -3.18 -5.63
CA HIS A 72 -11.29 -4.57 -6.04
C HIS A 72 -12.63 -5.18 -6.45
N PRO A 73 -12.72 -6.01 -7.51
CA PRO A 73 -13.95 -6.63 -7.97
C PRO A 73 -14.71 -7.38 -6.87
N ARG A 74 -14.01 -8.07 -5.97
CA ARG A 74 -14.64 -8.73 -4.81
C ARG A 74 -15.38 -7.74 -3.93
N THR A 75 -14.76 -6.61 -3.60
CA THR A 75 -15.37 -5.59 -2.75
C THR A 75 -16.60 -4.99 -3.39
N LEU A 76 -16.51 -4.66 -4.69
CA LEU A 76 -17.65 -4.14 -5.45
C LEU A 76 -18.82 -5.14 -5.48
N HIS A 77 -18.51 -6.41 -5.78
CA HIS A 77 -19.53 -7.47 -5.80
C HIS A 77 -20.23 -7.60 -4.44
N ARG A 78 -19.51 -7.58 -3.32
CA ARG A 78 -20.10 -7.65 -1.97
C ARG A 78 -20.95 -6.42 -1.63
N ILE A 79 -20.53 -5.23 -2.04
CA ILE A 79 -21.33 -4.00 -1.88
C ILE A 79 -22.65 -4.10 -2.63
N GLU A 80 -22.63 -4.67 -3.84
CA GLU A 80 -23.84 -4.91 -4.64
C GLU A 80 -24.75 -5.95 -4.01
N GLU A 81 -24.20 -7.09 -3.62
CA GLU A 81 -24.92 -8.20 -2.98
C GLU A 81 -25.65 -7.77 -1.69
N PHE A 82 -25.00 -6.92 -0.88
CA PHE A 82 -25.62 -6.41 0.34
C PHE A 82 -26.49 -5.16 0.15
N GLY A 83 -26.71 -4.70 -1.10
CA GLY A 83 -27.57 -3.58 -1.41
C GLY A 83 -27.05 -2.21 -0.93
N MET A 84 -25.72 -2.03 -0.85
CA MET A 84 -25.09 -0.84 -0.27
C MET A 84 -24.58 0.16 -1.33
N LYS A 85 -24.96 0.03 -2.60
CA LYS A 85 -24.49 0.92 -3.70
C LYS A 85 -24.81 2.40 -3.46
N SER A 86 -25.96 2.72 -2.85
CA SER A 86 -26.33 4.11 -2.56
C SER A 86 -25.33 4.85 -1.70
N LEU A 87 -24.70 4.16 -0.73
CA LEU A 87 -23.70 4.75 0.17
C LEU A 87 -22.43 5.23 -0.58
N ILE A 88 -22.16 4.65 -1.74
CA ILE A 88 -21.04 5.06 -2.60
C ILE A 88 -21.45 6.24 -3.48
N ALA A 89 -22.65 6.17 -4.08
CA ALA A 89 -23.09 7.12 -5.09
C ALA A 89 -23.29 8.55 -4.55
N GLU A 90 -23.61 8.70 -3.28
CA GLU A 90 -23.91 9.98 -2.64
C GLU A 90 -22.66 10.76 -2.20
N ASN A 91 -21.50 10.11 -2.12
CA ASN A 91 -20.28 10.73 -1.62
C ASN A 91 -19.44 11.40 -2.73
N ARG A 92 -19.60 12.70 -2.88
CA ARG A 92 -18.92 13.49 -3.94
C ARG A 92 -17.40 13.57 -3.81
N LYS A 93 -16.82 13.26 -2.64
CA LYS A 93 -15.36 13.26 -2.42
C LYS A 93 -14.75 11.87 -2.58
N LEU A 94 -15.57 10.84 -2.77
CA LEU A 94 -15.12 9.48 -3.07
C LEU A 94 -14.98 9.30 -4.59
N ILE A 95 -13.78 9.03 -5.02
CA ILE A 95 -13.43 8.74 -6.41
C ILE A 95 -13.19 7.23 -6.50
N LEU A 96 -14.18 6.50 -7.01
CA LEU A 96 -14.04 5.09 -7.31
C LEU A 96 -13.45 4.93 -8.70
N THR A 97 -12.49 4.02 -8.83
CA THR A 97 -11.96 3.59 -10.12
C THR A 97 -12.00 2.07 -10.22
N GLU A 98 -11.97 1.55 -11.41
CA GLU A 98 -11.62 0.16 -11.64
C GLU A 98 -10.16 -0.08 -11.19
N PRO A 99 -9.73 -1.35 -11.07
CA PRO A 99 -8.32 -1.66 -10.85
C PRO A 99 -7.43 -0.98 -11.89
N LEU A 100 -6.39 -0.32 -11.43
CA LEU A 100 -5.47 0.45 -12.26
C LEU A 100 -4.27 -0.40 -12.66
N ASP A 101 -3.61 -0.03 -13.75
CA ASP A 101 -2.30 -0.59 -14.09
C ASP A 101 -1.24 -0.19 -13.05
N TYR A 102 -0.12 -0.89 -13.07
CA TYR A 102 0.96 -0.72 -12.09
C TYR A 102 1.50 0.72 -12.06
N LEU A 103 1.71 1.36 -13.22
CA LEU A 103 2.31 2.70 -13.28
C LEU A 103 1.38 3.76 -12.70
N ALA A 104 0.11 3.72 -13.07
CA ALA A 104 -0.93 4.62 -12.56
C ALA A 104 -1.12 4.43 -11.04
N PHE A 105 -1.17 3.18 -10.57
CA PHE A 105 -1.33 2.89 -9.16
C PHE A 105 -0.13 3.35 -8.32
N GLN A 106 1.10 3.09 -8.78
CA GLN A 106 2.32 3.56 -8.12
C GLN A 106 2.44 5.09 -8.10
N LYS A 107 1.93 5.77 -9.14
CA LYS A 107 1.83 7.23 -9.15
C LYS A 107 0.88 7.72 -8.05
N LEU A 108 -0.27 7.08 -7.86
CA LEU A 108 -1.17 7.41 -6.76
C LEU A 108 -0.51 7.20 -5.39
N ILE A 109 0.23 6.09 -5.20
CA ILE A 109 0.99 5.85 -3.96
C ILE A 109 1.98 6.99 -3.69
N SER A 110 2.75 7.42 -4.69
CA SER A 110 3.77 8.44 -4.51
C SER A 110 3.20 9.83 -4.21
N ASP A 111 2.01 10.11 -4.68
CA ASP A 111 1.41 11.45 -4.65
C ASP A 111 0.27 11.62 -3.64
N CYS A 112 -0.22 10.56 -2.99
CA CYS A 112 -1.23 10.72 -1.95
C CYS A 112 -0.67 11.37 -0.68
N ALA A 113 -1.56 11.92 0.15
CA ALA A 113 -1.21 12.45 1.47
C ALA A 113 -0.88 11.31 2.44
N TYR A 114 -1.70 10.27 2.42
CA TYR A 114 -1.52 9.03 3.18
C TYR A 114 -2.34 7.89 2.56
N ILE A 115 -2.09 6.69 3.05
CA ILE A 115 -2.74 5.47 2.56
C ILE A 115 -3.51 4.80 3.69
N VAL A 116 -4.68 4.26 3.37
CA VAL A 116 -5.46 3.34 4.23
C VAL A 116 -5.63 2.02 3.48
N THR A 117 -5.12 0.92 4.03
CA THR A 117 -5.06 -0.34 3.29
C THR A 117 -5.18 -1.58 4.19
N ASP A 118 -5.54 -2.70 3.59
CA ASP A 118 -5.39 -4.05 4.16
C ASP A 118 -4.35 -4.91 3.39
N SER A 119 -3.68 -4.32 2.40
CA SER A 119 -2.71 -4.98 1.52
C SER A 119 -1.32 -5.13 2.18
N GLY A 120 -0.66 -6.27 1.94
CA GLY A 120 0.72 -6.49 2.38
C GLY A 120 1.74 -5.72 1.54
N GLY A 121 1.65 -5.76 0.21
CA GLY A 121 2.61 -5.12 -0.69
C GLY A 121 2.68 -3.60 -0.53
N ILE A 122 1.53 -2.96 -0.36
CA ILE A 122 1.45 -1.50 -0.19
C ILE A 122 2.23 -1.01 1.05
N GLN A 123 2.35 -1.83 2.10
CA GLN A 123 3.16 -1.48 3.28
C GLN A 123 4.63 -1.25 2.92
N GLU A 124 5.17 -2.05 2.00
CA GLU A 124 6.55 -1.95 1.53
C GLU A 124 6.72 -0.77 0.57
N GLU A 125 5.81 -0.64 -0.38
CA GLU A 125 5.81 0.44 -1.38
C GLU A 125 5.65 1.82 -0.74
N SER A 126 4.72 1.97 0.21
CA SER A 126 4.52 3.21 0.97
C SER A 126 5.72 3.56 1.84
N THR A 127 6.32 2.55 2.50
CA THR A 127 7.54 2.74 3.31
C THR A 127 8.70 3.23 2.44
N PHE A 128 8.91 2.62 1.27
CA PHE A 128 9.95 3.09 0.35
C PHE A 128 9.68 4.51 -0.17
N ARG A 129 8.44 4.84 -0.46
CA ARG A 129 8.01 6.18 -0.88
C ARG A 129 7.92 7.21 0.26
N GLN A 130 8.13 6.77 1.51
CA GLN A 130 8.02 7.59 2.72
C GLN A 130 6.62 8.24 2.88
N ILE A 131 5.58 7.52 2.46
CA ILE A 131 4.18 7.92 2.59
C ILE A 131 3.60 7.29 3.86
N PRO A 132 2.91 8.04 4.73
CA PRO A 132 2.18 7.49 5.86
C PRO A 132 1.20 6.41 5.42
N CYS A 133 1.22 5.26 6.09
CA CYS A 133 0.38 4.11 5.75
C CYS A 133 -0.31 3.58 7.00
N LEU A 134 -1.64 3.57 6.99
CA LEU A 134 -2.47 2.97 8.02
C LEU A 134 -2.95 1.61 7.52
N THR A 135 -2.36 0.55 8.05
CA THR A 135 -2.72 -0.82 7.68
C THR A 135 -3.76 -1.36 8.65
N LEU A 136 -4.98 -1.59 8.15
CA LEU A 136 -6.11 -2.05 8.94
C LEU A 136 -6.06 -3.56 9.17
N ARG A 137 -5.09 -3.99 9.99
CA ARG A 137 -4.80 -5.39 10.29
C ARG A 137 -4.30 -5.55 11.73
N ALA A 138 -4.54 -6.74 12.31
CA ALA A 138 -4.01 -7.09 13.62
C ALA A 138 -2.51 -7.46 13.59
N ASN A 139 -1.99 -7.91 12.45
CA ASN A 139 -0.60 -8.34 12.27
C ASN A 139 -0.09 -8.06 10.86
N THR A 140 1.22 -8.19 10.68
CA THR A 140 1.88 -8.07 9.37
C THR A 140 3.02 -9.09 9.24
N GLU A 141 3.23 -9.55 8.02
CA GLU A 141 4.40 -10.33 7.60
C GLU A 141 5.61 -9.45 7.24
N ARG A 142 5.47 -8.13 7.43
CA ARG A 142 6.47 -7.11 7.04
C ARG A 142 6.82 -6.20 8.21
N PRO A 143 7.37 -6.75 9.32
CA PRO A 143 7.58 -5.99 10.56
C PRO A 143 8.46 -4.76 10.35
N CYS A 144 9.48 -4.81 9.49
CA CYS A 144 10.34 -3.66 9.22
C CYS A 144 9.60 -2.42 8.73
N THR A 145 8.45 -2.57 8.06
CA THR A 145 7.62 -1.42 7.64
C THR A 145 6.98 -0.71 8.82
N VAL A 146 6.72 -1.46 9.91
CA VAL A 146 6.15 -0.94 11.16
C VAL A 146 7.25 -0.42 12.09
N ASP A 147 8.32 -1.19 12.27
CA ASP A 147 9.37 -0.92 13.27
C ASP A 147 10.18 0.33 12.90
N ILE A 148 10.57 0.43 11.63
CA ILE A 148 11.42 1.53 11.16
C ILE A 148 10.79 2.32 10.00
N GLY A 149 9.79 1.77 9.31
CA GLY A 149 9.12 2.40 8.17
C GLY A 149 7.97 3.35 8.54
N THR A 150 7.21 3.74 7.55
CA THR A 150 6.08 4.67 7.67
C THR A 150 4.74 3.99 7.91
N ASN A 151 4.71 2.65 7.99
CA ASN A 151 3.49 1.89 8.19
C ASN A 151 3.13 1.77 9.67
N GLU A 152 1.83 1.81 9.99
CA GLU A 152 1.29 1.54 11.31
C GLU A 152 0.12 0.56 11.21
N LEU A 153 0.12 -0.47 12.05
CA LEU A 153 -1.04 -1.37 12.19
C LEU A 153 -2.10 -0.68 13.05
N VAL A 154 -3.28 -0.49 12.49
CA VAL A 154 -4.38 0.18 13.17
C VAL A 154 -5.56 -0.79 13.28
N PRO A 155 -6.14 -0.99 14.47
CA PRO A 155 -7.38 -1.73 14.58
C PRO A 155 -8.46 -1.16 13.67
N PHE A 156 -9.32 -2.04 13.13
CA PHE A 156 -10.44 -1.62 12.28
C PHE A 156 -11.53 -0.95 13.12
N SER A 157 -11.22 0.24 13.63
CA SER A 157 -12.05 1.08 14.50
C SER A 157 -12.00 2.52 14.03
N GLN A 158 -13.17 3.12 13.86
CA GLN A 158 -13.29 4.52 13.41
C GLN A 158 -12.53 5.50 14.33
N GLU A 159 -12.62 5.31 15.65
CA GLU A 159 -11.92 6.14 16.64
C GLU A 159 -10.40 6.07 16.45
N LYS A 160 -9.84 4.86 16.41
CA LYS A 160 -8.39 4.66 16.27
C LYS A 160 -7.86 5.19 14.95
N ILE A 161 -8.64 5.03 13.89
CA ILE A 161 -8.28 5.55 12.56
C ILE A 161 -8.33 7.08 12.57
N SER A 162 -9.34 7.69 13.21
CA SER A 162 -9.44 9.14 13.36
C SER A 162 -8.22 9.72 14.07
N ASP A 163 -7.81 9.15 15.20
CA ASP A 163 -6.62 9.57 15.95
C ASP A 163 -5.36 9.58 15.10
N ARG A 164 -5.21 8.57 14.22
CA ARG A 164 -4.03 8.48 13.34
C ARG A 164 -4.09 9.48 12.18
N ILE A 165 -5.27 9.67 11.60
CA ILE A 165 -5.50 10.71 10.57
C ILE A 165 -5.18 12.09 11.15
N ASP A 166 -5.66 12.40 12.34
CA ASP A 166 -5.38 13.67 13.01
C ASP A 166 -3.89 13.86 13.27
N ALA A 167 -3.18 12.81 13.68
CA ALA A 167 -1.73 12.84 13.83
C ALA A 167 -1.01 13.14 12.50
N ILE A 168 -1.48 12.57 11.38
CA ILE A 168 -0.93 12.83 10.04
C ILE A 168 -1.16 14.29 9.66
N VAL A 169 -2.40 14.77 9.77
CA VAL A 169 -2.78 16.15 9.39
C VAL A 169 -2.02 17.19 10.22
N GLN A 170 -1.76 16.89 11.49
CA GLN A 170 -1.00 17.75 12.40
C GLN A 170 0.53 17.60 12.28
N ASN A 171 1.04 16.81 11.32
CA ASN A 171 2.47 16.49 11.16
C ASN A 171 3.09 15.85 12.43
N LYS A 172 2.30 15.14 13.22
CA LYS A 172 2.70 14.40 14.44
C LYS A 172 2.83 12.90 14.19
N TYR A 173 2.56 12.44 12.98
CA TYR A 173 2.72 11.03 12.61
C TYR A 173 4.20 10.65 12.62
N LYS A 174 4.49 9.38 12.89
CA LYS A 174 5.87 8.88 12.92
C LYS A 174 6.58 9.15 11.60
N LYS A 175 7.85 9.48 11.69
CA LYS A 175 8.76 9.55 10.53
C LYS A 175 9.44 8.19 10.41
N GLY A 176 9.30 7.55 9.25
CA GLY A 176 9.99 6.31 8.95
C GLY A 176 11.29 6.55 8.21
N ILE A 177 12.08 5.50 8.10
CA ILE A 177 13.26 5.43 7.22
C ILE A 177 13.08 4.31 6.20
N ILE A 178 13.80 4.38 5.10
CA ILE A 178 13.85 3.29 4.13
C ILE A 178 14.67 2.15 4.75
N PRO A 179 14.13 0.91 4.82
CA PRO A 179 14.87 -0.23 5.36
C PRO A 179 16.20 -0.46 4.62
N PRO A 180 17.24 -0.95 5.31
CA PRO A 180 18.53 -1.24 4.70
C PRO A 180 18.40 -2.17 3.49
N LEU A 181 19.22 -1.95 2.46
CA LEU A 181 19.23 -2.71 1.20
C LEU A 181 17.98 -2.57 0.32
N TRP A 182 17.07 -1.65 0.64
CA TRP A 182 15.95 -1.30 -0.25
C TRP A 182 16.39 -0.20 -1.24
N ASP A 183 17.33 -0.55 -2.11
CA ASP A 183 18.04 0.37 -3.01
C ASP A 183 17.91 0.02 -4.50
N GLY A 184 17.04 -0.95 -4.83
CA GLY A 184 16.82 -1.39 -6.21
C GLY A 184 17.89 -2.36 -6.74
N GLN A 185 18.71 -2.98 -5.88
CA GLN A 185 19.77 -3.91 -6.28
C GLN A 185 19.64 -5.31 -5.64
N SER A 186 18.46 -5.66 -5.16
CA SER A 186 18.23 -6.95 -4.49
C SER A 186 18.45 -8.13 -5.45
N THR A 187 17.94 -8.03 -6.67
CA THR A 187 18.10 -9.05 -7.71
C THR A 187 19.57 -9.32 -8.02
N LYS A 188 20.42 -8.28 -8.09
CA LYS A 188 21.86 -8.43 -8.29
C LYS A 188 22.50 -9.21 -7.14
N ARG A 189 22.17 -8.88 -5.89
CA ARG A 189 22.68 -9.58 -4.70
C ARG A 189 22.22 -11.04 -4.65
N ILE A 190 20.97 -11.33 -5.08
CA ILE A 190 20.47 -12.69 -5.21
C ILE A 190 21.33 -13.50 -6.18
N LEU A 191 21.59 -12.95 -7.38
CA LEU A 191 22.43 -13.62 -8.38
C LEU A 191 23.85 -13.88 -7.87
N GLU A 192 24.47 -12.88 -7.23
CA GLU A 192 25.80 -13.02 -6.64
C GLU A 192 25.85 -14.11 -5.55
N ALA A 193 24.82 -14.17 -4.69
CA ALA A 193 24.71 -15.19 -3.67
C ALA A 193 24.54 -16.61 -4.28
N CYS A 194 23.66 -16.74 -5.29
CA CYS A 194 23.47 -18.00 -6.01
C CYS A 194 24.76 -18.47 -6.70
N MET A 195 25.48 -17.57 -7.39
CA MET A 195 26.73 -17.91 -8.06
C MET A 195 27.81 -18.39 -7.07
N LYS A 196 27.94 -17.70 -5.93
CA LYS A 196 28.89 -18.12 -4.87
C LYS A 196 28.52 -19.51 -4.34
N PHE A 197 27.25 -19.79 -4.10
CA PHE A 197 26.78 -21.09 -3.62
C PHE A 197 27.10 -22.20 -4.62
N LEU A 198 26.72 -22.04 -5.89
CA LEU A 198 27.00 -23.01 -6.95
C LEU A 198 28.51 -23.25 -7.18
N SER A 199 29.33 -22.20 -7.09
CA SER A 199 30.77 -22.33 -7.21
C SER A 199 31.40 -23.11 -6.04
N SER A 200 30.85 -22.98 -4.82
CA SER A 200 31.31 -23.73 -3.64
C SER A 200 30.95 -25.22 -3.72
N GLU A 201 29.78 -25.59 -4.24
CA GLU A 201 29.40 -26.99 -4.43
C GLU A 201 30.22 -27.69 -5.51
N SER A 202 30.63 -26.98 -6.58
CA SER A 202 31.50 -27.56 -7.62
C SER A 202 32.89 -27.93 -7.08
N HIS A 203 33.39 -27.27 -6.06
CA HIS A 203 34.65 -27.61 -5.37
C HIS A 203 34.49 -28.84 -4.47
N VAL A 204 33.35 -29.05 -3.84
CA VAL A 204 33.10 -30.22 -3.00
C VAL A 204 32.99 -31.51 -3.85
N SER A 205 32.36 -31.43 -5.02
CA SER A 205 32.24 -32.59 -5.91
C SER A 205 33.59 -33.02 -6.56
N THR A 206 34.56 -32.13 -6.62
CA THR A 206 35.91 -32.39 -7.15
C THR A 206 36.84 -33.01 -6.09
N LEU A 207 36.56 -32.82 -4.79
CA LEU A 207 37.32 -33.39 -3.68
C LEU A 207 36.83 -34.79 -3.27
N LEU A 208 35.68 -35.24 -3.79
CA LEU A 208 35.09 -36.55 -3.52
C LEU A 208 35.28 -37.55 -4.69
N LYS A 209 36.07 -37.22 -5.69
CA LYS A 209 36.57 -38.12 -6.74
C LYS A 209 38.04 -38.42 -6.51
#